data_86112270969561686c1ca816ecf44d8c
#
_entry.id   86112270969561686c1ca816ecf44d8c
#
_cell.length_a   1.000
_cell.length_b   1.000
_cell.length_c   1.000
_cell.angle_alpha   90.00
_cell.angle_beta   90.00
_cell.angle_gamma   90.00
#
_symmetry.space_group_name_H-M   'P 1'
#
loop_
_entity.id
_entity.type
_entity.pdbx_description
1 polymer ?
#
loop_
_entity_poly.entity_id
_entity_poly.type
_entity_poly.pdbx_seq_one_letter_code
_entity_poly.pdbx_strand_id
1 'polypeptide(L)'
;IKFRKYGVMKFIGHLDMMRYFQKAMRRAEIDIAYSEGFSPHQIMSFAAPLGVGITSDGEYLDIEVHSTRSSSESVKALNDTMVEGVEIVSYRMLPEHAKTAMSIVAAADYKVFYKDKGNCPFTLDELKGKVKAFYEDAPEILVTKKTKKSEKVMDLKQLVYDFQVEEADGCPFFYLKVSTGSVD
;
A
#
# COMPACT_ATOMS: atom_id res chain seq x y z
N ILE A 1 -7.67 -7.03 7.89
CA ILE A 1 -6.61 -6.40 8.70
C ILE A 1 -6.10 -5.18 7.94
N LYS A 2 -5.97 -4.04 8.62
CA LYS A 2 -5.20 -2.88 8.13
C LYS A 2 -3.91 -2.79 8.93
N PHE A 3 -2.77 -2.57 8.27
CA PHE A 3 -1.47 -2.45 8.93
C PHE A 3 -0.61 -1.35 8.31
N ARG A 4 0.39 -0.91 9.07
CA ARG A 4 1.42 0.04 8.65
C ARG A 4 2.75 -0.68 8.45
N LYS A 5 3.56 -0.15 7.54
CA LYS A 5 4.93 -0.61 7.31
C LYS A 5 5.86 0.60 7.21
N TYR A 6 6.82 0.72 8.11
CA TYR A 6 7.68 1.90 8.22
C TYR A 6 9.09 1.54 8.70
N GLY A 7 9.91 2.54 8.98
CA GLY A 7 11.27 2.36 9.47
C GLY A 7 12.11 1.44 8.58
N VAL A 8 12.86 0.56 9.20
CA VAL A 8 13.72 -0.40 8.49
C VAL A 8 12.93 -1.49 7.75
N MET A 9 11.69 -1.74 8.17
CA MET A 9 10.84 -2.75 7.52
C MET A 9 10.47 -2.38 6.08
N LYS A 10 10.61 -1.11 5.67
CA LYS A 10 10.43 -0.71 4.25
C LYS A 10 11.34 -1.48 3.29
N PHE A 11 12.48 -1.98 3.74
CA PHE A 11 13.42 -2.73 2.91
C PHE A 11 13.07 -4.22 2.77
N ILE A 12 12.07 -4.70 3.50
CA ILE A 12 11.60 -6.08 3.40
C ILE A 12 10.64 -6.22 2.23
N GLY A 13 10.94 -7.18 1.34
CA GLY A 13 10.13 -7.47 0.16
C GLY A 13 8.81 -8.18 0.49
N HIS A 14 7.89 -8.20 -0.49
CA HIS A 14 6.54 -8.75 -0.30
C HIS A 14 6.53 -10.21 0.16
N LEU A 15 7.35 -11.08 -0.45
CA LEU A 15 7.39 -12.51 -0.08
C LEU A 15 7.86 -12.73 1.36
N ASP A 16 8.81 -11.93 1.82
CA ASP A 16 9.29 -12.02 3.20
C ASP A 16 8.27 -11.41 4.18
N MET A 17 7.56 -10.35 3.78
CA MET A 17 6.42 -9.84 4.56
C MET A 17 5.32 -10.90 4.70
N MET A 18 5.01 -11.63 3.63
CA MET A 18 4.03 -12.73 3.70
C MET A 18 4.48 -13.80 4.70
N ARG A 19 5.75 -14.24 4.62
CA ARG A 19 6.33 -15.20 5.58
C ARG A 19 6.34 -14.66 7.02
N TYR A 20 6.60 -13.37 7.17
CA TYR A 20 6.58 -12.69 8.45
C TYR A 20 5.18 -12.73 9.07
N PHE A 21 4.14 -12.37 8.32
CA PHE A 21 2.75 -12.43 8.77
C PHE A 21 2.31 -13.87 9.08
N GLN A 22 2.68 -14.86 8.29
CA GLN A 22 2.41 -16.27 8.58
C GLN A 22 2.96 -16.72 9.95
N LYS A 23 4.15 -16.23 10.31
CA LYS A 23 4.73 -16.50 11.63
C LYS A 23 4.04 -15.69 12.73
N ALA A 24 3.65 -14.45 12.46
CA ALA A 24 2.96 -13.60 13.40
C ALA A 24 1.57 -14.14 13.75
N MET A 25 0.80 -14.64 12.76
CA MET A 25 -0.50 -15.29 13.01
C MET A 25 -0.36 -16.45 14.01
N ARG A 26 0.65 -17.29 13.83
CA ARG A 26 0.91 -18.41 14.74
C ARG A 26 1.30 -17.96 16.14
N ARG A 27 2.18 -16.95 16.26
CA ARG A 27 2.62 -16.41 17.56
C ARG A 27 1.51 -15.71 18.32
N ALA A 28 0.62 -15.02 17.60
CA ALA A 28 -0.54 -14.34 18.17
C ALA A 28 -1.72 -15.29 18.42
N GLU A 29 -1.55 -16.59 18.12
CA GLU A 29 -2.60 -17.61 18.26
C GLU A 29 -3.90 -17.22 17.55
N ILE A 30 -3.78 -16.67 16.36
CA ILE A 30 -4.91 -16.45 15.46
C ILE A 30 -5.31 -17.80 14.87
N ASP A 31 -6.58 -18.15 15.01
CA ASP A 31 -7.16 -19.42 14.50
C ASP A 31 -7.39 -19.34 12.99
N ILE A 32 -6.27 -19.16 12.26
CA ILE A 32 -6.27 -18.96 10.80
C ILE A 32 -6.58 -20.27 10.08
N ALA A 33 -7.45 -20.18 9.06
CA ALA A 33 -7.77 -21.30 8.20
C ALA A 33 -6.63 -21.65 7.24
N TYR A 34 -6.57 -22.91 6.84
CA TYR A 34 -5.58 -23.44 5.88
C TYR A 34 -6.29 -23.95 4.64
N SER A 35 -5.61 -23.82 3.50
CA SER A 35 -6.06 -24.39 2.25
C SER A 35 -6.10 -25.92 2.33
N GLU A 36 -6.99 -26.53 1.55
CA GLU A 36 -7.05 -27.98 1.37
C GLU A 36 -5.91 -28.49 0.47
N GLY A 37 -5.69 -29.80 0.49
CA GLY A 37 -4.77 -30.53 -0.40
C GLY A 37 -3.45 -30.93 0.25
N PHE A 38 -2.46 -31.31 -0.57
CA PHE A 38 -1.19 -31.92 -0.11
C PHE A 38 -0.19 -30.93 0.50
N SER A 39 -0.37 -29.63 0.28
CA SER A 39 0.53 -28.59 0.82
C SER A 39 -0.30 -27.45 1.40
N PRO A 40 -0.93 -27.66 2.57
CA PRO A 40 -1.80 -26.66 3.18
C PRO A 40 -1.00 -25.42 3.56
N HIS A 41 -1.56 -24.26 3.22
CA HIS A 41 -1.01 -22.96 3.57
C HIS A 41 -2.10 -22.07 4.17
N GLN A 42 -1.69 -21.13 5.03
CA GLN A 42 -2.62 -20.18 5.63
C GLN A 42 -3.37 -19.40 4.55
N ILE A 43 -4.68 -19.31 4.67
CA ILE A 43 -5.50 -18.54 3.74
C ILE A 43 -5.34 -17.05 4.10
N MET A 44 -4.50 -16.36 3.34
CA MET A 44 -4.23 -14.93 3.47
C MET A 44 -3.93 -14.29 2.11
N SER A 45 -4.39 -13.06 1.93
CA SER A 45 -4.24 -12.31 0.68
C SER A 45 -3.99 -10.84 0.95
N PHE A 46 -2.86 -10.30 0.48
CA PHE A 46 -2.59 -8.87 0.52
C PHE A 46 -3.33 -8.16 -0.62
N ALA A 47 -3.83 -6.95 -0.36
CA ALA A 47 -4.52 -6.15 -1.37
C ALA A 47 -3.60 -5.78 -2.53
N ALA A 48 -2.38 -5.33 -2.22
CA ALA A 48 -1.34 -5.06 -3.19
C ALA A 48 0.04 -5.31 -2.58
N PRO A 49 1.03 -5.77 -3.37
CA PRO A 49 2.41 -5.85 -2.91
C PRO A 49 3.03 -4.45 -2.80
N LEU A 50 3.44 -4.03 -1.59
CA LEU A 50 4.17 -2.79 -1.40
C LEU A 50 5.62 -2.94 -1.87
N GLY A 51 6.08 -2.00 -2.70
CA GLY A 51 7.45 -1.97 -3.20
C GLY A 51 8.49 -1.84 -2.09
N VAL A 52 9.69 -2.38 -2.33
CA VAL A 52 10.84 -2.23 -1.42
C VAL A 52 11.28 -0.76 -1.39
N GLY A 53 11.55 -0.24 -0.20
CA GLY A 53 11.96 1.14 0.03
C GLY A 53 10.79 2.11 0.29
N ILE A 54 9.54 1.63 0.17
CA ILE A 54 8.34 2.44 0.40
C ILE A 54 7.79 2.15 1.80
N THR A 55 7.40 3.21 2.52
CA THR A 55 6.62 3.13 3.76
C THR A 55 5.14 3.27 3.44
N SER A 56 4.27 2.70 4.28
CA SER A 56 2.82 2.85 4.13
C SER A 56 2.13 2.94 5.49
N ASP A 57 1.13 3.79 5.57
CA ASP A 57 0.24 3.94 6.73
C ASP A 57 -1.04 3.11 6.61
N GLY A 58 -1.23 2.37 5.53
CA GLY A 58 -2.49 1.68 5.30
C GLY A 58 -2.47 0.59 4.24
N GLU A 59 -1.77 -0.50 4.52
CA GLU A 59 -1.86 -1.72 3.74
C GLU A 59 -3.00 -2.62 4.23
N TYR A 60 -3.56 -3.44 3.34
CA TYR A 60 -4.65 -4.35 3.66
C TYR A 60 -4.26 -5.81 3.44
N LEU A 61 -4.67 -6.64 4.38
CA LEU A 61 -4.48 -8.09 4.37
C LEU A 61 -5.81 -8.76 4.76
N ASP A 62 -6.36 -9.56 3.86
CA ASP A 62 -7.48 -10.44 4.15
C ASP A 62 -6.97 -11.78 4.67
N ILE A 63 -7.63 -12.31 5.69
CA ILE A 63 -7.38 -13.64 6.22
C ILE A 63 -8.71 -14.37 6.42
N GLU A 64 -8.68 -15.68 6.33
CA GLU A 64 -9.79 -16.53 6.75
C GLU A 64 -9.47 -17.16 8.10
N VAL A 65 -10.44 -17.15 9.02
CA VAL A 65 -10.29 -17.69 10.37
C VAL A 65 -11.46 -18.60 10.73
N HIS A 66 -11.21 -19.65 11.52
CA HIS A 66 -12.28 -20.52 12.01
C HIS A 66 -13.02 -19.87 13.19
N SER A 67 -12.27 -19.19 14.05
CA SER A 67 -12.80 -18.41 15.18
C SER A 67 -11.98 -17.15 15.38
N THR A 68 -12.55 -16.17 16.04
CA THR A 68 -11.85 -14.91 16.33
C THR A 68 -12.24 -14.33 17.68
N ARG A 69 -11.29 -13.66 18.30
CA ARG A 69 -11.50 -12.79 19.47
C ARG A 69 -12.15 -11.48 19.00
N SER A 70 -12.45 -10.60 19.93
CA SER A 70 -12.87 -9.23 19.59
C SER A 70 -11.78 -8.54 18.74
N SER A 71 -12.19 -7.53 17.95
CA SER A 71 -11.27 -6.75 17.12
C SER A 71 -10.12 -6.14 17.92
N SER A 72 -10.41 -5.61 19.11
CA SER A 72 -9.38 -5.00 19.98
C SER A 72 -8.39 -6.01 20.53
N GLU A 73 -8.87 -7.17 20.97
CA GLU A 73 -7.99 -8.26 21.46
C GLU A 73 -7.11 -8.81 20.34
N SER A 74 -7.67 -8.97 19.12
CA SER A 74 -6.92 -9.45 17.96
C SER A 74 -5.84 -8.44 17.52
N VAL A 75 -6.15 -7.14 17.53
CA VAL A 75 -5.16 -6.07 17.27
C VAL A 75 -4.05 -6.12 18.31
N LYS A 76 -4.39 -6.22 19.60
CA LYS A 76 -3.40 -6.31 20.67
C LYS A 76 -2.53 -7.55 20.53
N ALA A 77 -3.13 -8.73 20.38
CA ALA A 77 -2.41 -10.00 20.27
C ALA A 77 -1.43 -10.00 19.09
N LEU A 78 -1.84 -9.44 17.95
CA LEU A 78 -0.96 -9.31 16.79
C LEU A 78 0.17 -8.31 17.06
N ASN A 79 -0.13 -7.12 17.59
CA ASN A 79 0.89 -6.10 17.87
C ASN A 79 1.92 -6.58 18.92
N ASP A 80 1.53 -7.38 19.90
CA ASP A 80 2.44 -7.99 20.87
C ASP A 80 3.48 -8.93 20.19
N THR A 81 3.23 -9.37 18.96
CA THR A 81 4.14 -10.21 18.17
C THR A 81 4.91 -9.47 17.07
N MET A 82 4.54 -8.21 16.81
CA MET A 82 5.15 -7.41 15.75
C MET A 82 6.52 -6.86 16.17
N VAL A 83 7.40 -6.71 15.19
CA VAL A 83 8.65 -5.95 15.36
C VAL A 83 8.40 -4.48 15.09
N GLU A 84 9.28 -3.61 15.58
CA GLU A 84 9.28 -2.20 15.20
C GLU A 84 9.30 -2.06 13.66
N GLY A 85 8.42 -1.21 13.15
CA GLY A 85 8.25 -0.98 11.71
C GLY A 85 7.08 -1.74 11.07
N VAL A 86 6.36 -2.57 11.83
CA VAL A 86 5.06 -3.14 11.44
C VAL A 86 4.07 -2.94 12.57
N GLU A 87 2.91 -2.38 12.28
CA GLU A 87 1.86 -2.09 13.25
C GLU A 87 0.48 -2.47 12.69
N ILE A 88 -0.29 -3.23 13.43
CA ILE A 88 -1.68 -3.54 13.11
C ILE A 88 -2.55 -2.37 13.58
N VAL A 89 -3.21 -1.72 12.64
CA VAL A 89 -4.08 -0.55 12.88
C VAL A 89 -5.51 -0.97 13.17
N SER A 90 -6.01 -1.97 12.45
CA SER A 90 -7.37 -2.48 12.68
C SER A 90 -7.49 -3.94 12.24
N TYR A 91 -8.39 -4.62 12.92
CA TYR A 91 -8.83 -5.97 12.62
C TYR A 91 -10.36 -5.95 12.58
N ARG A 92 -10.96 -6.35 11.48
CA ARG A 92 -12.42 -6.28 11.29
C ARG A 92 -12.92 -7.52 10.60
N MET A 93 -14.07 -8.01 11.05
CA MET A 93 -14.83 -9.01 10.32
C MET A 93 -15.43 -8.36 9.07
N LEU A 94 -15.31 -9.04 7.95
CA LEU A 94 -15.95 -8.63 6.69
C LEU A 94 -17.37 -9.19 6.62
N PRO A 95 -18.31 -8.53 5.92
CA PRO A 95 -19.61 -9.10 5.62
C PRO A 95 -19.48 -10.42 4.87
N GLU A 96 -20.48 -11.28 5.00
CA GLU A 96 -20.56 -12.49 4.21
C GLU A 96 -20.55 -12.18 2.71
N HIS A 97 -19.79 -12.93 1.92
CA HIS A 97 -19.55 -12.68 0.49
C HIS A 97 -18.87 -11.35 0.15
N ALA A 98 -18.17 -10.73 1.09
CA ALA A 98 -17.36 -9.54 0.80
C ALA A 98 -16.32 -9.84 -0.30
N LYS A 99 -16.17 -8.88 -1.19
CA LYS A 99 -15.07 -8.93 -2.17
C LYS A 99 -13.73 -8.78 -1.44
N THR A 100 -12.68 -9.41 -1.96
CA THR A 100 -11.33 -9.31 -1.39
C THR A 100 -10.79 -7.89 -1.49
N ALA A 101 -9.93 -7.51 -0.55
CA ALA A 101 -9.26 -6.20 -0.58
C ALA A 101 -8.50 -5.99 -1.90
N MET A 102 -7.88 -7.05 -2.45
CA MET A 102 -7.22 -7.01 -3.75
C MET A 102 -8.14 -6.58 -4.89
N SER A 103 -9.43 -6.94 -4.84
CA SER A 103 -10.40 -6.62 -5.90
C SER A 103 -11.10 -5.27 -5.73
N ILE A 104 -11.06 -4.67 -4.53
CA ILE A 104 -11.79 -3.43 -4.24
C ILE A 104 -10.90 -2.21 -4.01
N VAL A 105 -9.60 -2.40 -3.73
CA VAL A 105 -8.67 -1.28 -3.60
C VAL A 105 -8.40 -0.70 -4.98
N ALA A 106 -8.99 0.47 -5.25
CA ALA A 106 -8.98 1.10 -6.56
C ALA A 106 -8.00 2.28 -6.64
N ALA A 107 -7.60 2.85 -5.52
CA ALA A 107 -6.69 3.99 -5.48
C ALA A 107 -5.75 3.93 -4.27
N ALA A 108 -4.62 4.62 -4.39
CA ALA A 108 -3.69 4.86 -3.29
C ALA A 108 -3.23 6.31 -3.28
N ASP A 109 -3.08 6.84 -2.07
CA ASP A 109 -2.52 8.16 -1.82
C ASP A 109 -1.01 8.02 -1.57
N TYR A 110 -0.22 8.84 -2.27
CA TYR A 110 1.23 8.88 -2.15
C TYR A 110 1.69 10.26 -1.74
N LYS A 111 2.64 10.31 -0.80
CA LYS A 111 3.46 11.48 -0.53
C LYS A 111 4.88 11.22 -1.01
N VAL A 112 5.34 12.02 -1.96
CA VAL A 112 6.67 11.86 -2.59
C VAL A 112 7.55 13.00 -2.16
N PHE A 113 8.52 12.70 -1.32
CA PHE A 113 9.45 13.66 -0.74
C PHE A 113 10.81 13.62 -1.44
N TYR A 114 11.51 14.73 -1.44
CA TYR A 114 12.94 14.73 -1.73
C TYR A 114 13.69 13.90 -0.70
N LYS A 115 14.66 13.12 -1.16
CA LYS A 115 15.44 12.24 -0.29
C LYS A 115 16.25 13.01 0.75
N ASP A 116 16.80 14.13 0.34
CA ASP A 116 17.49 15.08 1.22
C ASP A 116 16.56 16.24 1.54
N LYS A 117 15.86 16.13 2.67
CA LYS A 117 14.90 17.15 3.13
C LYS A 117 15.57 18.49 3.49
N GLY A 118 16.86 18.48 3.80
CA GLY A 118 17.62 19.70 4.12
C GLY A 118 18.07 20.48 2.89
N ASN A 119 17.94 19.91 1.70
CA ASN A 119 18.40 20.52 0.44
C ASN A 119 17.35 20.36 -0.66
N CYS A 120 16.18 20.96 -0.43
CA CYS A 120 15.11 20.95 -1.42
C CYS A 120 15.50 21.84 -2.61
N PRO A 121 15.54 21.31 -3.84
CA PRO A 121 16.06 22.04 -5.01
C PRO A 121 15.09 23.09 -5.54
N PHE A 122 13.86 23.15 -5.03
CA PHE A 122 12.81 24.07 -5.44
C PHE A 122 12.07 24.62 -4.23
N THR A 123 11.62 25.86 -4.34
CA THR A 123 10.61 26.45 -3.46
C THR A 123 9.23 25.88 -3.79
N LEU A 124 8.28 26.07 -2.87
CA LEU A 124 6.89 25.68 -3.09
C LEU A 124 6.29 26.27 -4.37
N ASP A 125 6.50 27.56 -4.60
CA ASP A 125 5.94 28.25 -5.76
C ASP A 125 6.61 27.83 -7.08
N GLU A 126 7.91 27.61 -7.08
CA GLU A 126 8.62 27.06 -8.24
C GLU A 126 8.11 25.65 -8.59
N LEU A 127 7.91 24.81 -7.58
CA LEU A 127 7.41 23.46 -7.81
C LEU A 127 5.96 23.45 -8.30
N LYS A 128 5.09 24.30 -7.72
CA LYS A 128 3.72 24.51 -8.21
C LYS A 128 3.70 24.97 -9.66
N GLY A 129 4.55 25.94 -10.01
CA GLY A 129 4.66 26.41 -11.40
C GLY A 129 5.08 25.33 -12.38
N LYS A 130 6.04 24.46 -11.97
CA LYS A 130 6.46 23.31 -12.79
C LYS A 130 5.35 22.27 -12.95
N VAL A 131 4.63 21.93 -11.88
CA VAL A 131 3.52 20.97 -11.93
C VAL A 131 2.40 21.53 -12.81
N LYS A 132 2.07 22.82 -12.66
CA LYS A 132 1.07 23.47 -13.52
C LYS A 132 1.42 23.32 -14.99
N ALA A 133 2.63 23.74 -15.40
CA ALA A 133 3.06 23.67 -16.78
C ALA A 133 3.16 22.24 -17.33
N PHE A 134 3.61 21.28 -16.52
CA PHE A 134 3.79 19.90 -16.96
C PHE A 134 2.50 19.10 -16.95
N TYR A 135 1.66 19.28 -15.91
CA TYR A 135 0.50 18.40 -15.66
C TYR A 135 -0.83 19.11 -15.93
N GLU A 136 -1.06 20.31 -15.36
CA GLU A 136 -2.38 20.97 -15.48
C GLU A 136 -2.62 21.49 -16.89
N ASP A 137 -1.65 22.23 -17.44
CA ASP A 137 -1.75 22.89 -18.75
C ASP A 137 -1.61 21.89 -19.94
N ALA A 138 -1.06 20.69 -19.71
CA ALA A 138 -0.97 19.67 -20.73
C ALA A 138 -2.36 19.04 -21.00
N PRO A 139 -2.82 18.92 -22.24
CA PRO A 139 -4.11 18.29 -22.56
C PRO A 139 -4.09 16.79 -22.25
N GLU A 140 -2.97 16.12 -22.45
CA GLU A 140 -2.74 14.70 -22.21
C GLU A 140 -1.26 14.44 -21.88
N ILE A 141 -0.97 13.35 -21.18
CA ILE A 141 0.39 12.89 -20.89
C ILE A 141 0.51 11.44 -21.35
N LEU A 142 0.88 11.26 -22.61
CA LEU A 142 0.97 9.94 -23.21
C LEU A 142 2.26 9.22 -22.82
N VAL A 143 2.10 7.99 -22.34
CA VAL A 143 3.21 7.07 -22.08
C VAL A 143 2.98 5.74 -22.77
N THR A 144 4.05 5.12 -23.23
CA THR A 144 4.01 3.78 -23.81
C THR A 144 4.40 2.74 -22.78
N LYS A 145 3.42 1.97 -22.32
CA LYS A 145 3.66 0.80 -21.44
C LYS A 145 4.06 -0.39 -22.30
N LYS A 146 5.31 -0.83 -22.17
CA LYS A 146 5.83 -2.02 -22.83
C LYS A 146 5.73 -3.23 -21.92
N THR A 147 5.14 -4.29 -22.42
CA THR A 147 5.16 -5.62 -21.80
C THR A 147 5.91 -6.61 -22.70
N LYS A 148 6.19 -7.81 -22.22
CA LYS A 148 6.84 -8.84 -23.04
C LYS A 148 6.05 -9.21 -24.31
N LYS A 149 4.76 -8.92 -24.35
CA LYS A 149 3.84 -9.37 -25.43
C LYS A 149 3.13 -8.23 -26.16
N SER A 150 3.16 -7.00 -25.63
CA SER A 150 2.41 -5.88 -26.20
C SER A 150 2.97 -4.53 -25.80
N GLU A 151 2.70 -3.52 -26.62
CA GLU A 151 2.87 -2.11 -26.29
C GLU A 151 1.49 -1.46 -26.25
N LYS A 152 1.19 -0.67 -25.21
CA LYS A 152 -0.05 0.09 -25.08
C LYS A 152 0.28 1.54 -24.77
N VAL A 153 -0.21 2.44 -25.58
CA VAL A 153 -0.18 3.88 -25.27
C VAL A 153 -1.33 4.19 -24.31
N MET A 154 -1.05 4.92 -23.27
CA MET A 154 -2.05 5.33 -22.27
C MET A 154 -1.79 6.77 -21.83
N ASP A 155 -2.86 7.49 -21.50
CA ASP A 155 -2.78 8.82 -20.90
C ASP A 155 -2.69 8.68 -19.39
N LEU A 156 -1.59 9.16 -18.80
CA LEU A 156 -1.38 9.12 -17.35
C LEU A 156 -2.41 9.96 -16.58
N LYS A 157 -2.95 11.03 -17.18
CA LYS A 157 -3.94 11.89 -16.50
C LYS A 157 -5.19 11.12 -16.09
N GLN A 158 -5.58 10.09 -16.85
CA GLN A 158 -6.72 9.23 -16.51
C GLN A 158 -6.48 8.34 -15.29
N LEU A 159 -5.21 8.12 -14.93
CA LEU A 159 -4.81 7.29 -13.78
C LEU A 159 -4.48 8.09 -12.53
N VAL A 160 -4.48 9.41 -12.62
CA VAL A 160 -4.20 10.33 -11.51
C VAL A 160 -5.49 11.05 -11.14
N TYR A 161 -6.01 10.75 -9.96
CA TYR A 161 -7.26 11.35 -9.48
C TYR A 161 -7.05 12.69 -8.78
N ASP A 162 -5.87 12.87 -8.18
CA ASP A 162 -5.47 14.12 -7.55
C ASP A 162 -3.95 14.27 -7.61
N PHE A 163 -3.47 15.48 -7.88
CA PHE A 163 -2.05 15.82 -7.88
C PHE A 163 -1.86 17.23 -7.33
N GLN A 164 -1.22 17.32 -6.17
CA GLN A 164 -1.01 18.58 -5.48
C GLN A 164 0.47 18.71 -5.08
N VAL A 165 0.89 19.97 -4.90
CA VAL A 165 2.17 20.29 -4.28
C VAL A 165 1.87 20.89 -2.91
N GLU A 166 2.32 20.20 -1.88
CA GLU A 166 2.20 20.59 -0.48
C GLU A 166 3.57 20.89 0.13
N GLU A 167 3.60 21.41 1.35
CA GLU A 167 4.82 21.66 2.09
C GLU A 167 4.75 21.03 3.47
N ALA A 168 5.85 20.44 3.89
CA ALA A 168 6.06 19.97 5.25
C ALA A 168 7.51 20.25 5.68
N ASP A 169 7.67 20.78 6.89
CA ASP A 169 8.98 21.11 7.47
C ASP A 169 9.83 22.03 6.56
N GLY A 170 9.20 22.96 5.84
CA GLY A 170 9.87 23.89 4.93
C GLY A 170 10.36 23.25 3.61
N CYS A 171 9.93 22.04 3.30
CA CYS A 171 10.28 21.34 2.07
C CYS A 171 9.03 20.95 1.29
N PRO A 172 8.90 21.36 0.02
CA PRO A 172 7.77 20.96 -0.80
C PRO A 172 7.84 19.49 -1.15
N PHE A 173 6.67 18.86 -1.29
CA PHE A 173 6.51 17.47 -1.71
C PHE A 173 5.29 17.31 -2.62
N PHE A 174 5.25 16.20 -3.35
CA PHE A 174 4.08 15.86 -4.15
C PHE A 174 3.11 15.01 -3.33
N TYR A 175 1.84 15.40 -3.34
CA TYR A 175 0.73 14.53 -2.99
C TYR A 175 0.07 14.03 -4.27
N LEU A 176 -0.11 12.73 -4.37
CA LEU A 176 -0.68 12.05 -5.53
C LEU A 176 -1.72 11.04 -5.07
N LYS A 177 -2.91 11.11 -5.63
CA LYS A 177 -3.89 10.03 -5.57
C LYS A 177 -3.97 9.36 -6.91
N VAL A 178 -3.54 8.11 -6.98
CA VAL A 178 -3.43 7.38 -8.24
C VAL A 178 -4.23 6.09 -8.22
N SER A 179 -4.68 5.69 -9.39
CA SER A 179 -5.30 4.40 -9.62
C SER A 179 -4.35 3.26 -9.21
N THR A 180 -4.89 2.24 -8.55
CA THR A 180 -4.19 0.98 -8.23
C THR A 180 -5.00 -0.20 -8.73
N GLY A 181 -4.34 -1.36 -8.90
CA GLY A 181 -5.00 -2.58 -9.36
C GLY A 181 -5.08 -2.68 -10.89
N SER A 182 -5.84 -3.65 -11.34
CA SER A 182 -6.13 -3.83 -12.76
C SER A 182 -7.27 -2.87 -13.12
N VAL A 183 -6.91 -1.70 -13.59
CA VAL A 183 -7.84 -0.86 -14.35
C VAL A 183 -7.80 -1.40 -15.77
N ASP A 184 -8.86 -2.11 -16.17
CA ASP A 184 -9.09 -2.60 -17.52
C ASP A 184 -9.44 -1.43 -18.46
#